data_935411268a4bb498e87e64012aa06108
#
_entry.id   935411268a4bb498e87e64012aa06108
#
_cell.length_a   1.000
_cell.length_b   1.000
_cell.length_c   1.000
_cell.angle_alpha   90.00
_cell.angle_beta   90.00
_cell.angle_gamma   90.00
#
_symmetry.space_group_name_H-M   'P 1'
#
loop_
_entity.id
_entity.type
_entity.pdbx_description
1 polymer ?
#
loop_
_entity_poly.entity_id
_entity_poly.type
_entity_poly.pdbx_seq_one_letter_code
_entity_poly.pdbx_strand_id
1 'polypeptide(L)'
;ICALAMGEKLKQLNQDWQQRNLPVIQMRVGIFTGPVVVGSLGGKDRLEYGVIGDSVNIAARLESYEKDRQSEVCRVLIAKETLVHLGDRFAVEPWGYLPLKGKQQKVDVYRVLGFAQSPAVPDSMPLTALEPMLNSNQNLPLQ
;
A
#
# COMPACT_ATOMS: atom_id res chain seq x y z
N ILE A 1 0.72 5.65 0.47
CA ILE A 1 1.44 6.59 1.36
C ILE A 1 1.11 6.31 2.82
N CYS A 2 -0.18 6.35 3.24
CA CYS A 2 -0.58 6.18 4.63
C CYS A 2 0.00 4.91 5.27
N ALA A 3 -0.10 3.75 4.62
CA ALA A 3 0.44 2.49 5.14
C ALA A 3 1.95 2.53 5.42
N LEU A 4 2.73 3.21 4.57
CA LEU A 4 4.16 3.41 4.79
C LEU A 4 4.43 4.33 5.98
N ALA A 5 3.69 5.44 6.08
CA ALA A 5 3.81 6.36 7.21
C ALA A 5 3.45 5.68 8.55
N MET A 6 2.41 4.84 8.56
CA MET A 6 2.06 4.00 9.72
C MET A 6 3.21 3.06 10.09
N GLY A 7 3.85 2.43 9.11
CA GLY A 7 5.00 1.55 9.32
C GLY A 7 6.17 2.27 9.99
N GLU A 8 6.51 3.48 9.54
CA GLU A 8 7.58 4.29 10.14
C GLU A 8 7.24 4.70 11.59
N LYS A 9 5.98 5.10 11.84
CA LYS A 9 5.53 5.40 13.22
C LYS A 9 5.57 4.18 14.13
N LEU A 10 5.22 3.02 13.60
CA LEU A 10 5.27 1.77 14.36
C LEU A 10 6.71 1.37 14.72
N LYS A 11 7.67 1.60 13.81
CA LYS A 11 9.10 1.39 14.11
C LYS A 11 9.56 2.25 15.30
N GLN A 12 9.21 3.54 15.28
CA GLN A 12 9.53 4.47 16.37
C GLN A 12 8.89 4.02 17.69
N LEU A 13 7.60 3.65 17.66
CA LEU A 13 6.89 3.16 18.83
C LEU A 13 7.55 1.90 19.41
N ASN A 14 7.91 0.95 18.55
CA ASN A 14 8.57 -0.27 18.99
C ASN A 14 9.95 -0.02 19.64
N GLN A 15 10.70 0.99 19.15
CA GLN A 15 11.97 1.39 19.78
C GLN A 15 11.74 1.91 21.20
N ASP A 16 10.75 2.78 21.41
CA ASP A 16 10.39 3.29 22.74
C ASP A 16 9.91 2.15 23.66
N TRP A 17 9.14 1.23 23.13
CA TRP A 17 8.62 0.08 23.87
C TRP A 17 9.74 -0.88 24.30
N GLN A 18 10.71 -1.15 23.43
CA GLN A 18 11.87 -1.96 23.75
C GLN A 18 12.68 -1.37 24.90
N GLN A 19 12.89 -0.03 24.93
CA GLN A 19 13.57 0.64 26.03
C GLN A 19 12.82 0.50 27.37
N ARG A 20 11.50 0.28 27.30
CA ARG A 20 10.61 0.08 28.45
C ARG A 20 10.34 -1.40 28.77
N ASN A 21 11.04 -2.33 28.13
CA ASN A 21 10.82 -3.77 28.23
C ASN A 21 9.38 -4.20 27.90
N LEU A 22 8.71 -3.48 26.99
CA LEU A 22 7.39 -3.84 26.47
C LEU A 22 7.53 -4.66 25.18
N PRO A 23 6.56 -5.55 24.89
CA PRO A 23 6.57 -6.35 23.67
C PRO A 23 6.43 -5.50 22.43
N VAL A 24 7.20 -5.81 21.39
CA VAL A 24 7.06 -5.18 20.08
C VAL A 24 5.85 -5.72 19.34
N ILE A 25 5.25 -4.90 18.49
CA ILE A 25 4.13 -5.29 17.65
C ILE A 25 4.51 -5.23 16.17
N GLN A 26 3.86 -6.07 15.39
CA GLN A 26 3.98 -6.09 13.93
C GLN A 26 2.63 -5.75 13.29
N MET A 27 2.67 -5.13 12.14
CA MET A 27 1.50 -4.76 11.36
C MET A 27 1.56 -5.35 9.96
N ARG A 28 0.42 -5.80 9.48
CA ARG A 28 0.22 -6.21 8.09
C ARG A 28 -0.86 -5.35 7.45
N VAL A 29 -0.66 -5.01 6.19
CA VAL A 29 -1.60 -4.21 5.40
C VAL A 29 -1.81 -4.91 4.06
N GLY A 30 -3.05 -5.21 3.72
CA GLY A 30 -3.47 -5.71 2.41
C GLY A 30 -4.27 -4.64 1.68
N ILE A 31 -3.87 -4.31 0.44
CA ILE A 31 -4.57 -3.31 -0.37
C ILE A 31 -4.96 -3.92 -1.71
N PHE A 32 -6.25 -3.82 -2.02
CA PHE A 32 -6.80 -4.24 -3.30
C PHE A 32 -7.66 -3.13 -3.89
N THR A 33 -7.49 -2.88 -5.19
CA THR A 33 -8.32 -1.93 -5.95
C THR A 33 -9.33 -2.70 -6.79
N GLY A 34 -10.61 -2.46 -6.53
CA GLY A 34 -11.69 -3.14 -7.25
C GLY A 34 -13.07 -2.66 -6.80
N PRO A 35 -14.14 -3.11 -7.46
CA PRO A 35 -15.50 -2.70 -7.15
C PRO A 35 -15.92 -3.19 -5.76
N VAL A 36 -16.68 -2.35 -5.07
CA VAL A 36 -17.29 -2.65 -3.77
C VAL A 36 -18.72 -2.10 -3.72
N VAL A 37 -19.54 -2.73 -2.90
CA VAL A 37 -20.88 -2.21 -2.57
C VAL A 37 -20.79 -1.58 -1.19
N VAL A 38 -21.25 -0.34 -1.09
CA VAL A 38 -21.23 0.45 0.14
C VAL A 38 -22.66 0.79 0.53
N GLY A 39 -23.00 0.61 1.79
CA GLY A 39 -24.36 0.91 2.26
C GLY A 39 -24.58 0.55 3.73
N SER A 40 -25.78 0.83 4.20
CA SER A 40 -26.20 0.42 5.53
C SER A 40 -26.60 -1.06 5.50
N LEU A 41 -25.92 -1.84 6.30
CA LEU A 41 -26.11 -3.28 6.45
C LEU A 41 -26.68 -3.55 7.84
N GLY A 42 -27.74 -4.36 7.92
CA GLY A 42 -28.30 -4.77 9.20
C GLY A 42 -29.83 -4.88 9.23
N GLY A 43 -30.36 -5.21 10.40
CA GLY A 43 -31.78 -5.31 10.68
C GLY A 43 -32.38 -4.00 11.22
N LYS A 44 -33.68 -4.06 11.60
CA LYS A 44 -34.42 -2.88 12.07
C LYS A 44 -33.80 -2.19 13.30
N ASP A 45 -33.12 -2.96 14.14
CA ASP A 45 -32.61 -2.48 15.44
C ASP A 45 -31.11 -2.12 15.42
N ARG A 46 -30.39 -2.50 14.34
CA ARG A 46 -28.96 -2.22 14.20
C ARG A 46 -28.59 -2.07 12.75
N LEU A 47 -28.28 -0.85 12.35
CA LEU A 47 -27.75 -0.51 11.03
C LEU A 47 -26.27 -0.18 11.18
N GLU A 48 -25.43 -0.89 10.46
CA GLU A 48 -24.00 -0.59 10.35
C GLU A 48 -23.69 -0.17 8.90
N TYR A 49 -23.03 0.96 8.74
CA TYR A 49 -22.55 1.37 7.42
C TYR A 49 -21.29 0.57 7.10
N GLY A 50 -21.36 -0.22 6.06
CA GLY A 50 -20.33 -1.18 5.74
C GLY A 50 -20.00 -1.26 4.25
N VAL A 51 -18.97 -2.02 3.96
CA VAL A 51 -18.47 -2.29 2.62
C VAL A 51 -18.45 -3.79 2.40
N ILE A 52 -19.06 -4.25 1.31
CA ILE A 52 -19.06 -5.67 0.92
C ILE A 52 -18.60 -5.86 -0.53
N GLY A 53 -18.06 -7.03 -0.81
CA GLY A 53 -17.66 -7.44 -2.16
C GLY A 53 -16.43 -8.34 -2.16
N ASP A 54 -16.18 -8.97 -3.31
CA ASP A 54 -14.99 -9.81 -3.51
C ASP A 54 -13.70 -9.03 -3.26
N SER A 55 -13.68 -7.75 -3.60
CA SER A 55 -12.52 -6.86 -3.40
C SER A 55 -12.13 -6.73 -1.93
N VAL A 56 -13.11 -6.68 -1.02
CA VAL A 56 -12.88 -6.63 0.44
C VAL A 56 -12.24 -7.94 0.91
N ASN A 57 -12.77 -9.07 0.44
CA ASN A 57 -12.25 -10.40 0.78
C ASN A 57 -10.82 -10.59 0.27
N ILE A 58 -10.50 -10.10 -0.94
CA ILE A 58 -9.14 -10.16 -1.50
C ILE A 58 -8.19 -9.32 -0.66
N ALA A 59 -8.56 -8.09 -0.27
CA ALA A 59 -7.75 -7.24 0.59
C ALA A 59 -7.45 -7.91 1.94
N ALA A 60 -8.43 -8.51 2.58
CA ALA A 60 -8.26 -9.27 3.83
C ALA A 60 -7.32 -10.48 3.66
N ARG A 61 -7.42 -11.17 2.51
CA ARG A 61 -6.53 -12.31 2.21
C ARG A 61 -5.10 -11.86 1.89
N LEU A 62 -4.91 -10.70 1.28
CA LEU A 62 -3.58 -10.10 1.09
C LEU A 62 -2.94 -9.78 2.44
N GLU A 63 -3.70 -9.21 3.40
CA GLU A 63 -3.21 -8.96 4.75
C GLU A 63 -2.66 -10.24 5.39
N SER A 64 -3.43 -11.32 5.34
CA SER A 64 -3.09 -12.60 5.98
C SER A 64 -2.19 -13.51 5.14
N TYR A 65 -1.87 -13.15 3.90
CA TYR A 65 -1.09 -13.97 2.98
C TYR A 65 0.33 -14.21 3.51
N GLU A 66 0.73 -15.50 3.60
CA GLU A 66 2.05 -15.93 4.09
C GLU A 66 2.52 -15.12 5.33
N LYS A 67 1.66 -15.04 6.34
CA LYS A 67 1.91 -14.25 7.55
C LYS A 67 3.22 -14.61 8.25
N ASP A 68 3.64 -15.88 8.17
CA ASP A 68 4.84 -16.40 8.82
C ASP A 68 6.14 -15.96 8.08
N ARG A 69 6.01 -15.44 6.86
CA ARG A 69 7.13 -14.90 6.07
C ARG A 69 7.46 -13.44 6.43
N GLN A 70 6.72 -12.83 7.34
CA GLN A 70 6.96 -11.45 7.74
C GLN A 70 8.17 -11.36 8.67
N SER A 71 9.18 -10.60 8.28
CA SER A 71 10.35 -10.24 9.08
C SER A 71 10.36 -8.78 9.53
N GLU A 72 9.57 -7.94 8.86
CA GLU A 72 9.53 -6.50 9.10
C GLU A 72 8.48 -6.13 10.14
N VAL A 73 8.65 -4.93 10.72
CA VAL A 73 7.67 -4.32 11.63
C VAL A 73 6.34 -4.06 10.93
N CYS A 74 6.39 -3.63 9.67
CA CYS A 74 5.20 -3.40 8.85
C CYS A 74 5.39 -3.99 7.46
N ARG A 75 4.46 -4.85 7.06
CA ARG A 75 4.41 -5.42 5.72
C ARG A 75 3.19 -4.89 4.98
N VAL A 76 3.41 -4.33 3.78
CA VAL A 76 2.34 -3.85 2.90
C VAL A 76 2.32 -4.71 1.64
N LEU A 77 1.24 -5.47 1.44
CA LEU A 77 1.00 -6.26 0.23
C LEU A 77 -0.12 -5.63 -0.60
N ILE A 78 0.11 -5.60 -1.89
CA ILE A 78 -0.84 -5.09 -2.88
C ILE A 78 -1.04 -6.12 -3.99
N ALA A 79 -2.18 -6.05 -4.65
CA ALA A 79 -2.43 -6.80 -5.87
C ALA A 79 -1.98 -6.02 -7.11
N LYS A 80 -1.83 -6.73 -8.24
CA LYS A 80 -1.53 -6.12 -9.54
C LYS A 80 -2.54 -5.03 -9.91
N GLU A 81 -3.81 -5.24 -9.60
CA GLU A 81 -4.89 -4.27 -9.84
C GLU A 81 -4.66 -2.95 -9.09
N THR A 82 -3.98 -2.99 -7.94
CA THR A 82 -3.56 -1.79 -7.22
C THR A 82 -2.29 -1.21 -7.81
N LEU A 83 -1.33 -2.08 -8.18
CA LEU A 83 -0.02 -1.66 -8.71
C LEU A 83 -0.15 -0.77 -9.94
N VAL A 84 -1.06 -1.08 -10.86
CA VAL A 84 -1.27 -0.28 -12.09
C VAL A 84 -1.66 1.18 -11.84
N HIS A 85 -2.20 1.48 -10.65
CA HIS A 85 -2.56 2.85 -10.25
C HIS A 85 -1.44 3.60 -9.50
N LEU A 86 -0.37 2.92 -9.15
CA LEU A 86 0.73 3.52 -8.37
C LEU A 86 1.78 4.18 -9.25
N GLY A 87 1.93 3.74 -10.51
CA GLY A 87 3.02 4.15 -11.40
C GLY A 87 4.38 3.85 -10.78
N ASP A 88 5.39 4.60 -11.17
CA ASP A 88 6.79 4.38 -10.76
C ASP A 88 7.15 5.04 -9.41
N ARG A 89 6.14 5.51 -8.66
CA ARG A 89 6.37 6.24 -7.39
C ARG A 89 6.81 5.35 -6.23
N PHE A 90 6.61 4.05 -6.34
CA PHE A 90 6.90 3.10 -5.27
C PHE A 90 7.78 1.96 -5.75
N ALA A 91 8.79 1.62 -4.96
CA ALA A 91 9.55 0.41 -5.14
C ALA A 91 8.73 -0.78 -4.66
N VAL A 92 8.58 -1.78 -5.51
CA VAL A 92 7.82 -3.00 -5.22
C VAL A 92 8.63 -4.21 -5.63
N GLU A 93 8.36 -5.35 -4.98
CA GLU A 93 8.89 -6.63 -5.40
C GLU A 93 7.78 -7.67 -5.57
N PRO A 94 7.89 -8.60 -6.52
CA PRO A 94 6.98 -9.72 -6.62
C PRO A 94 7.03 -10.59 -5.35
N TRP A 95 5.85 -10.89 -4.79
CA TRP A 95 5.75 -11.70 -3.58
C TRP A 95 5.19 -13.10 -3.83
N GLY A 96 4.50 -13.29 -4.93
CA GLY A 96 3.85 -14.52 -5.32
C GLY A 96 2.46 -14.29 -5.89
N TYR A 97 1.58 -15.25 -5.68
CA TYR A 97 0.19 -15.13 -6.13
C TYR A 97 -0.78 -15.73 -5.11
N LEU A 98 -1.94 -15.11 -4.99
CA LEU A 98 -3.03 -15.53 -4.13
C LEU A 98 -4.04 -16.35 -4.97
N PRO A 99 -4.26 -17.64 -4.68
CA PRO A 99 -5.30 -18.41 -5.35
C PRO A 99 -6.67 -17.94 -4.89
N LEU A 100 -7.60 -17.68 -5.81
CA LEU A 100 -8.98 -17.36 -5.47
C LEU A 100 -9.80 -18.66 -5.40
N LYS A 101 -10.39 -18.94 -4.21
CA LYS A 101 -11.21 -20.12 -4.01
C LYS A 101 -12.43 -20.08 -4.96
N GLY A 102 -12.61 -21.14 -5.76
CA GLY A 102 -13.72 -21.24 -6.72
C GLY A 102 -13.52 -20.47 -8.04
N LYS A 103 -12.36 -19.85 -8.26
CA LYS A 103 -12.02 -19.20 -9.53
C LYS A 103 -10.70 -19.75 -10.05
N GLN A 104 -10.56 -19.91 -11.37
CA GLN A 104 -9.27 -20.27 -12.00
C GLN A 104 -8.26 -19.11 -12.00
N GLN A 105 -8.72 -17.90 -11.64
CA GLN A 105 -7.91 -16.71 -11.61
C GLN A 105 -7.06 -16.65 -10.33
N LYS A 106 -5.81 -16.25 -10.51
CA LYS A 106 -4.85 -15.95 -9.45
C LYS A 106 -4.66 -14.43 -9.40
N VAL A 107 -4.44 -13.91 -8.19
CA VAL A 107 -4.10 -12.50 -7.99
C VAL A 107 -2.59 -12.42 -7.78
N ASP A 108 -1.89 -11.69 -8.63
CA ASP A 108 -0.46 -11.43 -8.46
C ASP A 108 -0.25 -10.49 -7.26
N VAL A 109 0.64 -10.89 -6.36
CA VAL A 109 0.92 -10.19 -5.10
C VAL A 109 2.28 -9.52 -5.18
N TYR A 110 2.32 -8.26 -4.75
CA TYR A 110 3.54 -7.46 -4.67
C TYR A 110 3.70 -6.90 -3.26
N ARG A 111 4.93 -6.87 -2.77
CA ARG A 111 5.28 -6.18 -1.54
C ARG A 111 5.75 -4.77 -1.87
N VAL A 112 5.22 -3.78 -1.16
CA VAL A 112 5.66 -2.39 -1.27
C VAL A 112 6.85 -2.19 -0.33
N LEU A 113 7.99 -1.81 -0.88
CA LEU A 113 9.24 -1.60 -0.14
C LEU A 113 9.38 -0.18 0.39
N GLY A 114 8.80 0.79 -0.32
CA GLY A 114 8.90 2.21 0.02
C GLY A 114 8.66 3.09 -1.21
N PHE A 115 9.05 4.35 -1.11
CA PHE A 115 9.09 5.22 -2.29
C PHE A 115 10.23 4.77 -3.21
N ALA A 116 9.97 4.76 -4.52
CA ALA A 116 11.04 4.60 -5.48
C ALA A 116 12.03 5.75 -5.27
N GLN A 117 13.33 5.43 -5.20
CA GLN A 117 14.34 6.47 -5.22
C GLN A 117 14.22 7.18 -6.57
N SER A 118 13.92 8.47 -6.55
CA SER A 118 14.10 9.29 -7.75
C SER A 118 15.54 9.07 -8.23
N PRO A 119 15.78 8.84 -9.53
CA PRO A 119 17.16 8.76 -10.01
C PRO A 119 17.91 9.97 -9.42
N ALA A 120 18.98 9.69 -8.71
CA ALA A 120 19.76 10.72 -8.06
C ALA A 120 20.06 11.79 -9.11
N VAL A 121 19.55 13.00 -8.92
CA VAL A 121 20.01 14.16 -9.68
C VAL A 121 21.50 14.23 -9.32
N PRO A 122 22.43 14.10 -10.29
CA PRO A 122 23.85 14.15 -9.98
C PRO A 122 24.14 15.50 -9.30
N ASP A 123 24.82 15.43 -8.18
CA ASP A 123 25.18 16.56 -7.28
C ASP A 123 25.97 17.70 -7.98
N SER A 124 26.17 17.59 -9.29
CA SER A 124 26.94 18.49 -10.15
C SER A 124 26.14 19.24 -11.22
N MET A 125 24.79 19.22 -11.15
CA MET A 125 24.01 20.02 -12.10
C MET A 125 23.92 21.47 -11.60
N PRO A 126 24.46 22.45 -12.34
CA PRO A 126 24.36 23.85 -11.96
C PRO A 126 22.89 24.28 -11.95
N LEU A 127 22.51 25.08 -10.97
CA LEU A 127 21.15 25.59 -10.74
C LEU A 127 20.48 26.19 -11.99
N THR A 128 21.24 26.66 -12.96
CA THR A 128 20.77 27.20 -14.25
C THR A 128 20.17 26.14 -15.19
N ALA A 129 20.36 24.85 -14.94
CA ALA A 129 19.79 23.78 -15.78
C ALA A 129 18.39 23.31 -15.32
N LEU A 130 17.91 23.78 -14.18
CA LEU A 130 16.60 23.39 -13.60
C LEU A 130 15.43 24.28 -14.04
N GLU A 131 15.70 25.50 -14.55
CA GLU A 131 14.65 26.44 -14.97
C GLU A 131 13.75 25.95 -16.10
N PRO A 132 14.21 25.18 -17.12
CA PRO A 132 13.33 24.69 -18.17
C PRO A 132 12.36 23.60 -17.71
N MET A 133 12.66 22.87 -16.64
CA MET A 133 11.82 21.76 -16.17
C MET A 133 10.65 22.21 -15.27
N LEU A 134 10.78 23.36 -14.63
CA LEU A 134 9.72 23.93 -13.78
C LEU A 134 8.62 24.64 -14.57
N ASN A 135 8.91 25.08 -15.79
CA ASN A 135 7.96 25.84 -16.63
C ASN A 135 7.07 24.96 -17.54
N SER A 136 7.32 23.66 -17.62
CA SER A 136 6.52 22.77 -18.48
C SER A 136 5.17 22.32 -17.87
N ASN A 137 4.86 22.69 -16.63
CA ASN A 137 3.64 22.27 -15.92
C ASN A 137 2.52 23.32 -15.89
N GLN A 138 2.63 24.43 -16.64
CA GLN A 138 1.60 25.50 -16.63
C GLN A 138 0.65 25.52 -17.83
N ASN A 139 0.63 24.49 -18.70
CA ASN A 139 -0.29 24.42 -19.82
C ASN A 139 -1.11 23.14 -19.84
N LEU A 140 -2.01 22.96 -18.85
CA LEU A 140 -3.18 22.09 -19.02
C LEU A 140 -4.40 23.00 -19.28
N PRO A 141 -5.08 22.91 -20.43
CA PRO A 141 -6.35 23.57 -20.64
C PRO A 141 -7.44 22.88 -19.82
N LEU A 142 -8.16 23.68 -19.05
CA LEU A 142 -9.43 23.30 -18.42
C LEU A 142 -10.48 23.08 -19.53
N GLN A 143 -10.96 21.87 -19.67
CA GLN A 143 -12.26 21.53 -20.27
C GLN A 143 -13.00 20.61 -19.33
#